data_872ded526f84c29811813984574fca2f
#
_entry.id   872ded526f84c29811813984574fca2f
#
_cell.length_a   1.000
_cell.length_b   1.000
_cell.length_c   1.000
_cell.angle_alpha   90.00
_cell.angle_beta   90.00
_cell.angle_gamma   90.00
#
_symmetry.space_group_name_H-M   'P 1'
#
loop_
_entity.id
_entity.type
_entity.pdbx_description
1 polymer ?
#
loop_
_entity_poly.entity_id
_entity_poly.type
_entity_poly.pdbx_seq_one_letter_code
_entity_poly.pdbx_strand_id
1 'polypeptide(L)'
;MTNGLKVYYVPRLAFLMQNTLPTIYGTFPIIRNILIREEITVVHGHQAFSTLCHEALLHARTMGYKVVFTDHSLYGFADLGSIHMNKVLQFTLADVHETICVSHTSKENTVLRSGLPPQKVFVIPNAVDTAMFKPNPSARLSEDEVVIVVISRLVYRKGADLLVEVIPEVCRLYPNVLSPFKC
;
A
#
# COMPACT_ATOMS: atom_id res chain seq x y z
N MET A 1 8.76 17.48 -12.83
CA MET A 1 9.86 17.19 -11.90
C MET A 1 9.40 17.52 -10.49
N THR A 2 9.53 16.60 -9.57
CA THR A 2 9.11 16.80 -8.18
C THR A 2 10.37 17.03 -7.35
N ASN A 3 10.62 18.28 -6.96
CA ASN A 3 11.79 18.68 -6.15
C ASN A 3 13.16 18.17 -6.69
N GLY A 4 13.36 18.22 -7.98
CA GLY A 4 14.61 17.78 -8.64
C GLY A 4 14.69 16.28 -8.93
N LEU A 5 13.71 15.48 -8.50
CA LEU A 5 13.66 14.06 -8.83
C LEU A 5 13.22 13.84 -10.28
N LYS A 6 13.89 12.93 -10.97
CA LYS A 6 13.49 12.48 -12.30
C LYS A 6 12.33 11.48 -12.17
N VAL A 7 11.30 11.69 -12.99
CA VAL A 7 10.13 10.79 -13.05
C VAL A 7 10.03 10.21 -14.45
N TYR A 8 9.95 8.90 -14.54
CA TYR A 8 9.78 8.14 -15.78
C TYR A 8 8.40 7.52 -15.84
N TYR A 9 7.63 7.88 -16.85
CA TYR A 9 6.33 7.29 -17.12
C TYR A 9 6.51 6.12 -18.09
N VAL A 10 6.34 4.91 -17.58
CA VAL A 10 6.41 3.70 -18.40
C VAL A 10 5.05 3.48 -19.07
N PRO A 11 4.97 3.43 -20.41
CA PRO A 11 3.69 3.23 -21.11
C PRO A 11 3.17 1.83 -20.84
N ARG A 12 2.00 1.74 -20.21
CA ARG A 12 1.31 0.48 -19.90
C ARG A 12 -0.19 0.67 -20.01
N LEU A 13 -0.88 -0.35 -20.51
CA LEU A 13 -2.35 -0.36 -20.57
C LEU A 13 -2.89 -0.84 -19.21
N ALA A 14 -3.68 0.00 -18.57
CA ALA A 14 -4.41 -0.38 -17.36
C ALA A 14 -5.52 -1.37 -17.73
N PHE A 15 -5.60 -2.49 -17.02
CA PHE A 15 -6.59 -3.53 -17.25
C PHE A 15 -7.73 -3.48 -16.22
N LEU A 16 -7.41 -3.49 -14.94
CA LEU A 16 -8.38 -3.48 -13.84
C LEU A 16 -7.88 -2.63 -12.68
N MET A 17 -8.69 -1.68 -12.19
CA MET A 17 -8.37 -0.82 -11.03
C MET A 17 -6.96 -0.20 -11.12
N GLN A 18 -6.56 0.24 -12.31
CA GLN A 18 -5.24 0.78 -12.66
C GLN A 18 -4.07 -0.24 -12.57
N ASN A 19 -4.35 -1.52 -12.32
CA ASN A 19 -3.36 -2.56 -12.45
C ASN A 19 -3.16 -2.93 -13.91
N THR A 20 -1.94 -3.32 -14.26
CA THR A 20 -1.58 -3.75 -15.60
C THR A 20 -1.26 -5.25 -15.60
N LEU A 21 -1.43 -5.91 -16.72
CA LEU A 21 -0.97 -7.29 -16.86
C LEU A 21 0.56 -7.36 -16.82
N PRO A 22 1.14 -8.40 -16.24
CA PRO A 22 2.58 -8.59 -16.27
C PRO A 22 3.04 -8.84 -17.72
N THR A 23 4.12 -8.18 -18.10
CA THR A 23 4.73 -8.36 -19.43
C THR A 23 6.02 -9.18 -19.36
N ILE A 24 6.56 -9.38 -18.17
CA ILE A 24 7.79 -10.07 -17.82
C ILE A 24 9.01 -9.46 -18.54
N TYR A 25 9.01 -9.43 -19.88
CA TYR A 25 10.12 -8.91 -20.69
C TYR A 25 9.82 -7.56 -21.37
N GLY A 26 8.56 -7.18 -21.49
CA GLY A 26 8.18 -5.94 -22.22
C GLY A 26 8.73 -4.68 -21.61
N THR A 27 8.90 -4.61 -20.29
CA THR A 27 9.47 -3.47 -19.57
C THR A 27 10.98 -3.55 -19.39
N PHE A 28 11.59 -4.71 -19.64
CA PHE A 28 13.03 -4.93 -19.40
C PHE A 28 13.92 -3.92 -20.10
N PRO A 29 13.78 -3.63 -21.40
CA PRO A 29 14.66 -2.65 -22.08
C PRO A 29 14.56 -1.25 -21.46
N ILE A 30 13.35 -0.84 -21.06
CA ILE A 30 13.11 0.47 -20.46
C ILE A 30 13.77 0.54 -19.08
N ILE A 31 13.50 -0.43 -18.21
CA ILE A 31 14.06 -0.50 -16.86
C ILE A 31 15.58 -0.58 -16.93
N ARG A 32 16.12 -1.49 -17.76
CA ARG A 32 17.57 -1.61 -17.96
C ARG A 32 18.23 -0.29 -18.35
N ASN A 33 17.66 0.43 -19.32
CA ASN A 33 18.21 1.69 -19.78
C ASN A 33 18.18 2.77 -18.68
N ILE A 34 17.11 2.81 -17.87
CA ILE A 34 17.01 3.72 -16.73
C ILE A 34 18.10 3.39 -15.70
N LEU A 35 18.20 2.12 -15.30
CA LEU A 35 19.15 1.69 -14.27
C LEU A 35 20.61 2.03 -14.64
N ILE A 36 20.97 1.81 -15.88
CA ILE A 36 22.35 2.09 -16.38
C ILE A 36 22.58 3.60 -16.50
N ARG A 37 21.65 4.31 -17.15
CA ARG A 37 21.83 5.75 -17.44
C ARG A 37 21.85 6.61 -16.19
N GLU A 38 21.03 6.26 -15.20
CA GLU A 38 20.93 7.01 -13.94
C GLU A 38 21.87 6.47 -12.85
N GLU A 39 22.77 5.54 -13.20
CA GLU A 39 23.80 4.95 -12.31
C GLU A 39 23.16 4.43 -10.98
N ILE A 40 22.02 3.75 -11.11
CA ILE A 40 21.27 3.25 -9.95
C ILE A 40 22.10 2.17 -9.22
N THR A 41 22.10 2.21 -7.91
CA THR A 41 22.76 1.22 -7.06
C THR A 41 21.76 0.35 -6.29
N VAL A 42 20.59 0.89 -5.96
CA VAL A 42 19.50 0.21 -5.24
C VAL A 42 18.19 0.48 -5.94
N VAL A 43 17.40 -0.56 -6.15
CA VAL A 43 16.04 -0.46 -6.67
C VAL A 43 15.06 -0.74 -5.55
N HIS A 44 14.16 0.19 -5.30
CA HIS A 44 13.16 0.10 -4.25
C HIS A 44 11.76 0.06 -4.86
N GLY A 45 11.08 -1.05 -4.66
CA GLY A 45 9.73 -1.27 -5.15
C GLY A 45 8.68 -1.11 -4.06
N HIS A 46 7.50 -0.63 -4.44
CA HIS A 46 6.37 -0.43 -3.54
C HIS A 46 5.13 -1.16 -4.04
N GLN A 47 4.35 -1.70 -3.10
CA GLN A 47 3.02 -2.21 -3.31
C GLN A 47 2.94 -3.61 -3.93
N ALA A 48 2.34 -4.55 -3.20
CA ALA A 48 2.20 -5.95 -3.61
C ALA A 48 1.44 -6.16 -4.94
N PHE A 49 0.47 -5.30 -5.24
CA PHE A 49 -0.33 -5.40 -6.47
C PHE A 49 0.24 -4.61 -7.66
N SER A 50 1.44 -4.05 -7.54
CA SER A 50 2.08 -3.32 -8.64
C SER A 50 2.91 -4.25 -9.52
N THR A 51 2.40 -4.60 -10.70
CA THR A 51 3.13 -5.42 -11.68
C THR A 51 4.45 -4.77 -12.10
N LEU A 52 4.48 -3.45 -12.30
CA LEU A 52 5.70 -2.72 -12.63
C LEU A 52 6.74 -2.82 -11.51
N CYS A 53 6.30 -2.78 -10.24
CA CYS A 53 7.19 -3.00 -9.11
C CYS A 53 7.87 -4.36 -9.19
N HIS A 54 7.09 -5.43 -9.35
CA HIS A 54 7.62 -6.79 -9.40
C HIS A 54 8.56 -7.01 -10.60
N GLU A 55 8.20 -6.50 -11.77
CA GLU A 55 9.07 -6.55 -12.95
C GLU A 55 10.38 -5.77 -12.74
N ALA A 56 10.31 -4.58 -12.14
CA ALA A 56 11.49 -3.77 -11.86
C ALA A 56 12.44 -4.46 -10.86
N LEU A 57 11.90 -5.04 -9.80
CA LEU A 57 12.70 -5.81 -8.83
C LEU A 57 13.35 -7.03 -9.47
N LEU A 58 12.59 -7.82 -10.25
CA LEU A 58 13.09 -8.97 -10.96
C LEU A 58 14.22 -8.61 -11.93
N HIS A 59 14.01 -7.60 -12.77
CA HIS A 59 15.02 -7.13 -13.73
C HIS A 59 16.27 -6.58 -13.05
N ALA A 60 16.09 -5.75 -12.02
CA ALA A 60 17.20 -5.22 -11.25
C ALA A 60 18.01 -6.34 -10.60
N ARG A 61 17.33 -7.33 -10.04
CA ARG A 61 17.98 -8.46 -9.39
C ARG A 61 18.77 -9.31 -10.39
N THR A 62 18.19 -9.58 -11.55
CA THR A 62 18.85 -10.31 -12.65
C THR A 62 20.11 -9.59 -13.15
N MET A 63 20.12 -8.26 -13.11
CA MET A 63 21.26 -7.42 -13.46
C MET A 63 22.28 -7.25 -12.33
N GLY A 64 22.07 -7.85 -11.15
CA GLY A 64 22.98 -7.78 -10.02
C GLY A 64 22.80 -6.57 -9.09
N TYR A 65 21.75 -5.76 -9.29
CA TYR A 65 21.44 -4.63 -8.41
C TYR A 65 20.91 -5.07 -7.05
N LYS A 66 21.08 -4.22 -6.04
CA LYS A 66 20.40 -4.40 -4.75
C LYS A 66 18.93 -4.03 -4.90
N VAL A 67 18.06 -4.83 -4.26
CA VAL A 67 16.62 -4.63 -4.33
C VAL A 67 15.98 -4.65 -2.94
N VAL A 68 15.07 -3.69 -2.72
CA VAL A 68 14.28 -3.54 -1.50
C VAL A 68 12.82 -3.47 -1.89
N PHE A 69 11.95 -4.05 -1.10
CA PHE A 69 10.52 -4.02 -1.32
C PHE A 69 9.80 -3.42 -0.11
N THR A 70 8.82 -2.53 -0.33
CA THR A 70 7.93 -2.05 0.73
C THR A 70 6.50 -2.50 0.48
N ASP A 71 5.94 -3.23 1.44
CA ASP A 71 4.55 -3.65 1.41
C ASP A 71 3.67 -2.67 2.19
N HIS A 72 2.70 -2.08 1.48
CA HIS A 72 1.63 -1.25 2.04
C HIS A 72 0.29 -1.99 2.09
N SER A 73 0.29 -3.27 1.72
CA SER A 73 -0.94 -4.05 1.54
C SER A 73 -1.27 -4.88 2.77
N LEU A 74 -2.54 -4.93 3.08
CA LEU A 74 -3.09 -5.89 4.02
C LEU A 74 -4.34 -6.49 3.38
N TYR A 75 -4.34 -7.80 3.14
CA TYR A 75 -5.45 -8.48 2.48
C TYR A 75 -5.63 -9.91 2.97
N GLY A 76 -6.79 -10.53 2.70
CA GLY A 76 -7.14 -11.87 3.16
C GLY A 76 -6.32 -12.99 2.48
N PHE A 77 -6.51 -14.23 2.87
CA PHE A 77 -5.83 -15.41 2.32
C PHE A 77 -6.75 -16.32 1.50
N ALA A 78 -8.06 -16.11 1.58
CA ALA A 78 -9.04 -17.08 1.11
C ALA A 78 -9.64 -16.76 -0.26
N ASP A 79 -9.52 -15.51 -0.74
CA ASP A 79 -10.04 -15.16 -2.05
C ASP A 79 -9.05 -15.51 -3.17
N LEU A 80 -9.59 -15.75 -4.37
CA LEU A 80 -8.81 -16.19 -5.53
C LEU A 80 -7.66 -15.22 -5.88
N GLY A 81 -7.91 -13.92 -5.78
CA GLY A 81 -6.89 -12.89 -6.04
C GLY A 81 -5.74 -12.96 -5.03
N SER A 82 -6.06 -13.17 -3.76
CA SER A 82 -5.06 -13.33 -2.69
C SER A 82 -4.23 -14.59 -2.90
N ILE A 83 -4.84 -15.71 -3.29
CA ILE A 83 -4.11 -16.96 -3.57
C ILE A 83 -3.10 -16.77 -4.70
N HIS A 84 -3.51 -16.16 -5.81
CA HIS A 84 -2.61 -15.86 -6.92
C HIS A 84 -1.49 -14.89 -6.50
N MET A 85 -1.84 -13.81 -5.79
CA MET A 85 -0.87 -12.83 -5.34
C MET A 85 0.15 -13.43 -4.37
N ASN A 86 -0.23 -14.38 -3.53
CA ASN A 86 0.72 -15.11 -2.68
C ASN A 86 1.80 -15.81 -3.52
N LYS A 87 1.42 -16.44 -4.63
CA LYS A 87 2.37 -17.09 -5.53
C LYS A 87 3.28 -16.08 -6.25
N VAL A 88 2.72 -14.95 -6.66
CA VAL A 88 3.52 -13.86 -7.24
C VAL A 88 4.55 -13.35 -6.22
N LEU A 89 4.14 -13.09 -4.98
CA LEU A 89 5.04 -12.63 -3.92
C LEU A 89 6.12 -13.66 -3.59
N GLN A 90 5.76 -14.95 -3.48
CA GLN A 90 6.72 -16.03 -3.26
C GLN A 90 7.80 -16.06 -4.34
N PHE A 91 7.42 -15.88 -5.59
CA PHE A 91 8.35 -15.87 -6.72
C PHE A 91 9.18 -14.59 -6.79
N THR A 92 8.55 -13.42 -6.76
CA THR A 92 9.21 -12.15 -7.03
C THR A 92 10.05 -11.63 -5.87
N LEU A 93 9.72 -12.03 -4.64
CA LEU A 93 10.46 -11.64 -3.43
C LEU A 93 11.46 -12.71 -2.95
N ALA A 94 11.56 -13.85 -3.64
CA ALA A 94 12.41 -14.97 -3.21
C ALA A 94 13.86 -14.55 -2.92
N ASP A 95 14.43 -13.69 -3.73
CA ASP A 95 15.79 -13.20 -3.63
C ASP A 95 15.93 -11.71 -3.35
N VAL A 96 14.84 -11.07 -2.87
CA VAL A 96 14.90 -9.68 -2.39
C VAL A 96 15.90 -9.57 -1.22
N HIS A 97 16.64 -8.46 -1.18
CA HIS A 97 17.61 -8.27 -0.11
C HIS A 97 16.92 -8.00 1.22
N GLU A 98 16.06 -6.99 1.22
CA GLU A 98 15.32 -6.58 2.41
C GLU A 98 13.89 -6.18 2.05
N THR A 99 12.99 -6.35 3.01
CA THR A 99 11.57 -5.97 2.87
C THR A 99 11.17 -5.05 4.02
N ILE A 100 10.38 -4.04 3.71
CA ILE A 100 9.84 -3.09 4.68
C ILE A 100 8.32 -3.29 4.72
N CYS A 101 7.76 -3.32 5.93
CA CYS A 101 6.33 -3.32 6.17
C CYS A 101 5.94 -2.13 7.04
N VAL A 102 4.77 -1.57 6.84
CA VAL A 102 4.32 -0.34 7.52
C VAL A 102 3.75 -0.57 8.92
N SER A 103 3.58 -1.83 9.33
CA SER A 103 3.12 -2.22 10.66
C SER A 103 3.54 -3.65 11.00
N HIS A 104 3.46 -4.03 12.26
CA HIS A 104 3.73 -5.41 12.70
C HIS A 104 2.73 -6.40 12.07
N THR A 105 1.44 -6.05 12.01
CA THR A 105 0.43 -6.87 11.33
C THR A 105 0.73 -7.05 9.84
N SER A 106 1.21 -5.99 9.17
CA SER A 106 1.64 -6.09 7.77
C SER A 106 2.86 -7.00 7.64
N LYS A 107 3.83 -6.92 8.57
CA LYS A 107 4.99 -7.83 8.58
C LYS A 107 4.57 -9.29 8.69
N GLU A 108 3.72 -9.63 9.65
CA GLU A 108 3.19 -11.01 9.80
C GLU A 108 2.49 -11.48 8.53
N ASN A 109 1.62 -10.64 7.98
CA ASN A 109 0.90 -10.93 6.75
C ASN A 109 1.85 -11.17 5.57
N THR A 110 2.87 -10.33 5.40
CA THR A 110 3.87 -10.46 4.32
C THR A 110 4.72 -11.71 4.48
N VAL A 111 5.19 -12.01 5.69
CA VAL A 111 5.96 -13.24 5.98
C VAL A 111 5.16 -14.48 5.63
N LEU A 112 3.90 -14.56 6.06
CA LEU A 112 3.02 -15.70 5.77
C LEU A 112 2.75 -15.88 4.27
N ARG A 113 2.69 -14.79 3.51
CA ARG A 113 2.40 -14.81 2.07
C ARG A 113 3.60 -15.14 1.22
N SER A 114 4.71 -14.48 1.49
CA SER A 114 5.93 -14.56 0.67
C SER A 114 6.83 -15.71 1.06
N GLY A 115 6.71 -16.21 2.30
CA GLY A 115 7.64 -17.18 2.86
C GLY A 115 9.02 -16.58 3.17
N LEU A 116 9.15 -15.26 3.19
CA LEU A 116 10.41 -14.60 3.56
C LEU A 116 10.76 -14.86 5.02
N PRO A 117 12.05 -15.03 5.34
CA PRO A 117 12.49 -15.13 6.72
C PRO A 117 12.19 -13.81 7.46
N PRO A 118 11.60 -13.86 8.68
CA PRO A 118 11.19 -12.67 9.43
C PRO A 118 12.31 -11.66 9.68
N GLN A 119 13.55 -12.12 9.68
CA GLN A 119 14.75 -11.29 9.89
C GLN A 119 15.02 -10.33 8.72
N LYS A 120 14.55 -10.66 7.51
CA LYS A 120 14.62 -9.80 6.32
C LYS A 120 13.47 -8.81 6.20
N VAL A 121 12.53 -8.83 7.15
CA VAL A 121 11.34 -7.99 7.09
C VAL A 121 11.35 -7.00 8.25
N PHE A 122 11.51 -5.72 7.93
CA PHE A 122 11.59 -4.62 8.89
C PHE A 122 10.25 -3.89 8.99
N VAL A 123 9.96 -3.31 10.15
CA VAL A 123 8.77 -2.47 10.32
C VAL A 123 9.21 -1.02 10.38
N ILE A 124 8.77 -0.26 9.37
CA ILE A 124 8.98 1.18 9.28
C ILE A 124 7.63 1.82 8.97
N PRO A 125 6.95 2.45 9.94
CA PRO A 125 5.66 3.08 9.72
C PRO A 125 5.71 4.19 8.68
N ASN A 126 4.56 4.45 8.01
CA ASN A 126 4.44 5.59 7.12
C ASN A 126 4.66 6.91 7.88
N ALA A 127 5.42 7.81 7.28
CA ALA A 127 5.62 9.15 7.80
C ALA A 127 4.38 10.04 7.58
N VAL A 128 4.12 10.92 8.52
CA VAL A 128 3.08 11.95 8.44
C VAL A 128 3.73 13.33 8.63
N ASP A 129 3.37 14.27 7.77
CA ASP A 129 3.81 15.66 7.92
C ASP A 129 3.05 16.32 9.08
N THR A 130 3.69 16.42 10.23
CA THR A 130 3.11 17.03 11.43
C THR A 130 2.89 18.53 11.31
N ALA A 131 3.47 19.19 10.31
CA ALA A 131 3.16 20.58 10.03
C ALA A 131 1.74 20.77 9.48
N MET A 132 1.26 19.78 8.72
CA MET A 132 -0.09 19.72 8.15
C MET A 132 -1.14 19.20 9.15
N PHE A 133 -0.75 18.35 10.09
CA PHE A 133 -1.64 17.66 11.03
C PHE A 133 -1.34 18.11 12.47
N LYS A 134 -1.80 19.30 12.80
CA LYS A 134 -1.65 19.86 14.14
C LYS A 134 -2.93 19.69 14.96
N PRO A 135 -2.83 19.30 16.24
CA PRO A 135 -3.99 19.29 17.12
C PRO A 135 -4.52 20.71 17.29
N ASN A 136 -5.83 20.85 17.28
CA ASN A 136 -6.51 22.10 17.58
C ASN A 136 -7.42 21.93 18.83
N PRO A 137 -6.89 22.10 20.05
CA PRO A 137 -7.67 21.93 21.27
C PRO A 137 -8.86 22.89 21.41
N SER A 138 -8.77 24.06 20.76
CA SER A 138 -9.86 25.06 20.80
C SER A 138 -11.06 24.68 19.94
N ALA A 139 -10.93 23.72 19.02
CA ALA A 139 -12.02 23.17 18.23
C ALA A 139 -12.74 22.01 18.93
N ARG A 140 -12.45 21.76 20.20
CA ARG A 140 -13.09 20.70 20.97
C ARG A 140 -14.56 21.06 21.20
N LEU A 141 -15.44 20.11 20.93
CA LEU A 141 -16.87 20.21 21.20
C LEU A 141 -17.13 20.16 22.71
N SER A 142 -18.38 20.45 23.11
CA SER A 142 -18.78 20.38 24.52
C SER A 142 -18.54 18.99 25.09
N GLU A 143 -18.43 18.88 26.43
CA GLU A 143 -18.22 17.56 27.09
C GLU A 143 -19.41 16.62 26.92
N ASP A 144 -20.60 17.16 26.61
CA ASP A 144 -21.83 16.39 26.41
C ASP A 144 -21.97 15.87 24.97
N GLU A 145 -21.15 16.30 24.03
CA GLU A 145 -21.21 15.91 22.63
C GLU A 145 -20.16 14.83 22.30
N VAL A 146 -20.61 13.76 21.68
CA VAL A 146 -19.77 12.66 21.22
C VAL A 146 -19.67 12.71 19.69
N VAL A 147 -18.46 12.88 19.17
CA VAL A 147 -18.21 12.88 17.73
C VAL A 147 -17.65 11.53 17.31
N ILE A 148 -18.35 10.85 16.40
CA ILE A 148 -17.88 9.63 15.77
C ILE A 148 -17.32 9.98 14.39
N VAL A 149 -16.02 9.87 14.22
CA VAL A 149 -15.33 10.17 12.96
C VAL A 149 -14.98 8.88 12.23
N VAL A 150 -15.37 8.78 10.97
CA VAL A 150 -15.01 7.68 10.07
C VAL A 150 -14.16 8.23 8.94
N ILE A 151 -12.90 7.77 8.86
CA ILE A 151 -11.95 8.17 7.81
C ILE A 151 -11.54 6.93 7.04
N SER A 152 -12.19 6.67 5.91
CA SER A 152 -11.83 5.56 5.02
C SER A 152 -12.31 5.84 3.60
N ARG A 153 -11.82 5.03 2.63
CA ARG A 153 -12.46 5.00 1.32
C ARG A 153 -13.85 4.37 1.44
N LEU A 154 -14.87 5.00 0.87
CA LEU A 154 -16.23 4.49 0.85
C LEU A 154 -16.34 3.33 -0.16
N VAL A 155 -15.90 2.16 0.24
CA VAL A 155 -15.97 0.92 -0.54
C VAL A 155 -16.49 -0.20 0.36
N TYR A 156 -17.15 -1.19 -0.23
CA TYR A 156 -17.74 -2.35 0.46
C TYR A 156 -16.75 -3.01 1.43
N ARG A 157 -15.51 -3.25 1.00
CA ARG A 157 -14.45 -3.86 1.84
C ARG A 157 -14.06 -3.06 3.10
N LYS A 158 -14.52 -1.81 3.23
CA LYS A 158 -14.31 -0.94 4.40
C LYS A 158 -15.58 -0.76 5.23
N GLY A 159 -16.61 -1.55 4.93
CA GLY A 159 -17.87 -1.52 5.66
C GLY A 159 -18.73 -0.28 5.37
N ALA A 160 -18.64 0.28 4.18
CA ALA A 160 -19.45 1.45 3.81
C ALA A 160 -20.96 1.14 3.87
N ASP A 161 -21.33 -0.06 3.51
CA ASP A 161 -22.70 -0.61 3.62
C ASP A 161 -23.17 -0.67 5.07
N LEU A 162 -22.34 -1.19 5.97
CA LEU A 162 -22.64 -1.25 7.41
C LEU A 162 -22.80 0.14 8.02
N LEU A 163 -22.02 1.12 7.58
CA LEU A 163 -22.12 2.49 8.08
C LEU A 163 -23.49 3.12 7.75
N VAL A 164 -24.02 2.86 6.56
CA VAL A 164 -25.35 3.38 6.14
C VAL A 164 -26.45 2.82 7.03
N GLU A 165 -26.32 1.61 7.51
CA GLU A 165 -27.32 0.98 8.41
C GLU A 165 -27.12 1.40 9.87
N VAL A 166 -25.89 1.48 10.34
CA VAL A 166 -25.57 1.71 11.77
C VAL A 166 -25.71 3.18 12.15
N ILE A 167 -25.30 4.13 11.30
CA ILE A 167 -25.30 5.56 11.66
C ILE A 167 -26.70 6.08 12.04
N PRO A 168 -27.76 5.86 11.25
CA PRO A 168 -29.08 6.35 11.61
C PRO A 168 -29.58 5.79 12.96
N GLU A 169 -29.31 4.51 13.23
CA GLU A 169 -29.75 3.87 14.47
C GLU A 169 -28.99 4.41 15.70
N VAL A 170 -27.68 4.62 15.57
CA VAL A 170 -26.89 5.25 16.63
C VAL A 170 -27.37 6.67 16.92
N CYS A 171 -27.61 7.49 15.89
CA CYS A 171 -28.10 8.85 16.05
C CYS A 171 -29.53 8.89 16.67
N ARG A 172 -30.35 7.88 16.36
CA ARG A 172 -31.69 7.74 16.94
C ARG A 172 -31.64 7.40 18.44
N LEU A 173 -30.72 6.49 18.83
CA LEU A 173 -30.59 6.03 20.22
C LEU A 173 -29.84 7.05 21.10
N TYR A 174 -28.91 7.79 20.53
CA TYR A 174 -28.02 8.70 21.25
C TYR A 174 -28.02 10.10 20.59
N PRO A 175 -28.96 10.99 20.98
CA PRO A 175 -29.12 12.32 20.38
C PRO A 175 -27.90 13.24 20.52
N ASN A 176 -27.02 12.95 21.48
CA ASN A 176 -25.77 13.67 21.70
C ASN A 176 -24.61 13.19 20.81
N VAL A 177 -24.83 12.18 19.99
CA VAL A 177 -23.84 11.71 19.03
C VAL A 177 -23.93 12.54 17.76
N LEU A 178 -22.82 13.20 17.43
CA LEU A 178 -22.66 13.92 16.16
C LEU A 178 -21.91 13.03 15.18
N SER A 179 -22.50 12.77 14.02
CA SER A 179 -21.84 12.18 12.88
C SER A 179 -21.60 13.25 11.82
N PRO A 180 -20.44 13.30 11.15
CA PRO A 180 -20.21 14.20 10.01
C PRO A 180 -21.20 13.94 8.86
N PHE A 181 -21.83 12.79 8.84
CA PHE A 181 -22.98 12.51 7.98
C PHE A 181 -24.26 12.91 8.74
N LYS A 182 -24.61 14.22 8.70
CA LYS A 182 -25.89 14.65 9.25
C LYS A 182 -27.03 13.84 8.63
N CYS A 183 -27.80 13.18 9.48
CA CYS A 183 -29.06 12.55 9.12
C CYS A 183 -30.08 13.60 8.72
#